data_51b28eee434d5878894e4711d3b9db11
#
_entry.id   51b28eee434d5878894e4711d3b9db11
#
_cell.length_a   1.000
_cell.length_b   1.000
_cell.length_c   1.000
_cell.angle_alpha   90.00
_cell.angle_beta   90.00
_cell.angle_gamma   90.00
#
_symmetry.space_group_name_H-M   'P 1'
#
loop_
_entity.id
_entity.type
_entity.pdbx_description
1 polymer ?
#
loop_
_entity_poly.entity_id
_entity_poly.type
_entity_poly.pdbx_seq_one_letter_code
_entity_poly.pdbx_strand_id
1 'polypeptide(L)'
;RAQIEQILINLLKNAREACSRKSDKKIQVKARKLSAGNTTLTISDNGEGILPDVLDKIFVPFFTTKTSGSGIGLSLCKQIMTLHEGSINVKSEVGKGSSFILTFPK
;
A
#
# COMPACT_ATOMS: atom_id res chain seq x y z
N ARG A 1 -10.98 -5.38 12.97
CA ARG A 1 -9.63 -5.56 13.55
C ARG A 1 -8.79 -6.50 12.75
N ALA A 2 -9.23 -7.75 12.63
CA ALA A 2 -8.48 -8.71 11.83
C ALA A 2 -8.34 -8.23 10.38
N GLN A 3 -9.34 -7.52 9.86
CA GLN A 3 -9.29 -6.98 8.50
C GLN A 3 -8.24 -5.89 8.37
N ILE A 4 -8.12 -5.03 9.37
CA ILE A 4 -7.09 -3.98 9.34
C ILE A 4 -5.71 -4.61 9.42
N GLU A 5 -5.53 -5.62 10.25
CA GLU A 5 -4.27 -6.35 10.33
C GLU A 5 -3.92 -6.99 8.98
N GLN A 6 -4.92 -7.51 8.26
CA GLN A 6 -4.70 -8.10 6.95
C GLN A 6 -4.18 -7.07 5.95
N ILE A 7 -4.73 -5.84 5.99
CA ILE A 7 -4.25 -4.75 5.14
C ILE A 7 -2.78 -4.48 5.44
N LEU A 8 -2.43 -4.35 6.71
CA LEU A 8 -1.05 -4.05 7.11
C LEU A 8 -0.09 -5.14 6.67
N ILE A 9 -0.47 -6.40 6.83
CA ILE A 9 0.36 -7.52 6.41
C ILE A 9 0.60 -7.46 4.90
N ASN A 10 -0.46 -7.21 4.13
CA ASN A 10 -0.35 -7.15 2.67
C ASN A 10 0.54 -6.00 2.22
N LEU A 11 0.37 -4.82 2.81
CA LEU A 11 1.15 -3.64 2.42
C LEU A 11 2.62 -3.77 2.83
N LEU A 12 2.89 -4.31 4.01
CA LEU A 12 4.26 -4.52 4.46
C LEU A 12 4.96 -5.58 3.61
N LYS A 13 4.24 -6.62 3.23
CA LYS A 13 4.78 -7.63 2.34
C LYS A 13 5.13 -7.04 0.99
N ASN A 14 4.25 -6.20 0.44
CA ASN A 14 4.52 -5.52 -0.83
C ASN A 14 5.73 -4.61 -0.72
N ALA A 15 5.86 -3.86 0.36
CA ALA A 15 7.00 -2.97 0.56
C ALA A 15 8.31 -3.77 0.60
N ARG A 16 8.30 -4.89 1.31
CA ARG A 16 9.49 -5.74 1.39
C ARG A 16 9.87 -6.28 0.02
N GLU A 17 8.88 -6.69 -0.76
CA GLU A 17 9.13 -7.21 -2.10
C GLU A 17 9.65 -6.13 -3.04
N ALA A 18 9.12 -4.91 -2.92
CA ALA A 18 9.57 -3.79 -3.74
C ALA A 18 11.03 -3.44 -3.45
N CYS A 19 11.50 -3.70 -2.24
CA CYS A 19 12.86 -3.40 -1.82
C CYS A 19 13.80 -4.60 -1.96
N SER A 20 13.36 -5.70 -2.57
CA SER A 20 14.11 -6.96 -2.55
C SER A 20 15.49 -6.84 -3.19
N ARG A 21 15.66 -5.91 -4.14
CA ARG A 21 16.94 -5.71 -4.82
C ARG A 21 17.78 -4.61 -4.22
N LYS A 22 17.30 -3.95 -3.18
CA LYS A 22 18.04 -2.87 -2.55
C LYS A 22 18.90 -3.40 -1.41
N SER A 23 20.12 -2.88 -1.31
CA SER A 23 20.99 -3.19 -0.18
C SER A 23 20.65 -2.36 1.05
N ASP A 24 20.03 -1.18 0.84
CA ASP A 24 19.67 -0.24 1.90
C ASP A 24 18.17 -0.11 1.95
N LYS A 25 17.51 -1.15 2.43
CA LYS A 25 16.04 -1.19 2.49
C LYS A 25 15.52 -0.29 3.61
N LYS A 26 14.55 0.54 3.27
CA LYS A 26 13.89 1.41 4.25
C LYS A 26 12.39 1.28 4.08
N ILE A 27 11.73 0.85 5.14
CA ILE A 27 10.29 0.74 5.19
C ILE A 27 9.83 1.49 6.42
N GLN A 28 8.93 2.46 6.25
CA GLN A 28 8.44 3.29 7.33
C GLN A 28 6.94 3.15 7.45
N VAL A 29 6.45 3.16 8.68
CA VAL A 29 5.02 3.20 8.96
C VAL A 29 4.78 4.43 9.83
N LYS A 30 3.89 5.31 9.36
CA LYS A 30 3.56 6.55 10.08
C LYS A 30 2.06 6.62 10.29
N ALA A 31 1.65 6.97 11.50
CA ALA A 31 0.25 7.21 11.82
C ALA A 31 0.09 8.68 12.16
N ARG A 32 -0.99 9.29 11.67
CA ARG A 32 -1.22 10.71 11.89
C ARG A 32 -2.72 10.96 12.02
N LYS A 33 -3.10 11.74 13.03
CA LYS A 33 -4.47 12.19 13.18
C LYS A 33 -4.59 13.59 12.58
N LEU A 34 -5.52 13.74 11.65
CA LEU A 34 -5.73 15.03 10.98
C LEU A 34 -6.64 15.91 11.81
N SER A 35 -6.59 17.24 11.56
CA SER A 35 -7.36 18.21 12.32
C SER A 35 -8.86 17.98 12.22
N ALA A 36 -9.34 17.39 11.12
CA ALA A 36 -10.76 17.04 10.94
C ALA A 36 -11.17 15.78 11.69
N GLY A 37 -10.23 15.10 12.36
CA GLY A 37 -10.52 13.90 13.12
C GLY A 37 -10.25 12.60 12.39
N ASN A 38 -9.96 12.65 11.09
CA ASN A 38 -9.58 11.47 10.34
C ASN A 38 -8.18 11.01 10.75
N THR A 39 -7.92 9.72 10.61
CA THR A 39 -6.59 9.18 10.89
C THR A 39 -6.01 8.63 9.60
N THR A 40 -4.75 8.95 9.33
CA THR A 40 -4.03 8.37 8.20
C THR A 40 -2.94 7.45 8.71
N LEU A 41 -2.75 6.37 7.96
CA LEU A 41 -1.66 5.43 8.20
C LEU A 41 -0.91 5.29 6.88
N THR A 42 0.36 5.65 6.87
CA THR A 42 1.17 5.66 5.67
C THR A 42 2.26 4.61 5.77
N ILE A 43 2.35 3.76 4.76
CA ILE A 43 3.40 2.75 4.66
C ILE A 43 4.24 3.10 3.45
N SER A 44 5.50 3.47 3.70
CA SER A 44 6.42 3.94 2.67
C SER A 44 7.61 3.00 2.55
N ASP A 45 8.10 2.84 1.33
CA ASP A 45 9.34 2.10 1.06
C ASP A 45 10.22 2.88 0.10
N ASN A 46 11.50 2.53 0.09
CA ASN A 46 12.46 3.10 -0.86
C ASN A 46 12.77 2.10 -1.98
N GLY A 47 11.79 1.30 -2.36
CA GLY A 47 11.97 0.29 -3.38
C GLY A 47 12.02 0.85 -4.79
N GLU A 48 11.73 0.01 -5.76
CA GLU A 48 11.87 0.37 -7.17
C GLU A 48 10.76 1.28 -7.68
N GLY A 49 9.69 1.45 -6.91
CA GLY A 49 8.56 2.25 -7.35
C GLY A 49 7.64 1.49 -8.30
N ILE A 50 6.63 2.18 -8.81
CA ILE A 50 5.63 1.59 -9.69
C ILE A 50 5.53 2.46 -10.94
N LEU A 51 5.57 1.82 -12.11
CA LEU A 51 5.41 2.53 -13.37
C LEU A 51 4.01 3.17 -13.46
N PRO A 52 3.88 4.36 -14.07
CA PRO A 52 2.56 5.01 -14.16
C PRO A 52 1.47 4.15 -14.77
N ASP A 53 1.80 3.39 -15.81
CA ASP A 53 0.82 2.50 -16.46
C ASP A 53 0.33 1.42 -15.51
N VAL A 54 1.22 0.91 -14.67
CA VAL A 54 0.90 -0.15 -13.71
C VAL A 54 0.13 0.46 -12.54
N LEU A 55 0.47 1.68 -12.16
CA LEU A 55 -0.13 2.34 -11.01
C LEU A 55 -1.65 2.42 -11.12
N ASP A 56 -2.17 2.62 -12.32
CA ASP A 56 -3.62 2.69 -12.54
C ASP A 56 -4.31 1.36 -12.33
N LYS A 57 -3.56 0.26 -12.28
CA LYS A 57 -4.13 -1.09 -12.28
C LYS A 57 -3.84 -1.89 -11.01
N ILE A 58 -3.10 -1.33 -10.07
CA ILE A 58 -2.64 -2.11 -8.91
C ILE A 58 -3.77 -2.60 -8.02
N PHE A 59 -4.94 -1.97 -8.08
CA PHE A 59 -6.10 -2.38 -7.29
C PHE A 59 -7.08 -3.25 -8.08
N VAL A 60 -6.77 -3.55 -9.34
CA VAL A 60 -7.60 -4.43 -10.16
C VAL A 60 -7.39 -5.87 -9.68
N PRO A 61 -8.47 -6.62 -9.40
CA PRO A 61 -8.32 -8.00 -8.96
C PRO A 61 -7.52 -8.83 -9.97
N PHE A 62 -6.63 -9.66 -9.44
CA PHE A 62 -5.78 -10.58 -10.22
C PHE A 62 -4.71 -9.89 -11.07
N PHE A 63 -4.62 -8.56 -11.03
CA PHE A 63 -3.52 -7.88 -11.70
C PHE A 63 -2.27 -7.99 -10.84
N THR A 64 -1.16 -8.43 -11.42
CA THR A 64 0.12 -8.49 -10.72
C THR A 64 1.26 -8.50 -11.72
N THR A 65 2.37 -7.84 -11.34
CA THR A 65 3.63 -7.91 -12.06
C THR A 65 4.59 -8.90 -11.42
N LYS A 66 4.16 -9.54 -10.34
CA LYS A 66 5.00 -10.47 -9.57
C LYS A 66 4.72 -11.90 -10.00
N THR A 67 5.78 -12.66 -10.22
CA THR A 67 5.64 -14.05 -10.64
C THR A 67 5.00 -14.94 -9.57
N SER A 68 5.15 -14.57 -8.31
CA SER A 68 4.61 -15.35 -7.19
C SER A 68 3.32 -14.76 -6.61
N GLY A 69 2.87 -13.62 -7.12
CA GLY A 69 1.70 -12.95 -6.57
C GLY A 69 0.42 -13.40 -7.23
N SER A 70 -0.67 -13.40 -6.46
CA SER A 70 -1.99 -13.76 -6.97
C SER A 70 -2.73 -12.57 -7.57
N GLY A 71 -2.28 -11.35 -7.27
CA GLY A 71 -2.95 -10.14 -7.71
C GLY A 71 -4.20 -9.80 -6.91
N ILE A 72 -4.40 -10.45 -5.76
CA ILE A 72 -5.58 -10.22 -4.94
C ILE A 72 -5.30 -9.26 -3.78
N GLY A 73 -4.05 -9.22 -3.29
CA GLY A 73 -3.73 -8.52 -2.06
C GLY A 73 -4.16 -7.05 -2.01
N LEU A 74 -3.80 -6.27 -3.03
CA LEU A 74 -4.12 -4.84 -3.05
C LEU A 74 -5.61 -4.59 -3.30
N SER A 75 -6.25 -5.39 -4.16
CA SER A 75 -7.69 -5.24 -4.39
C SER A 75 -8.47 -5.56 -3.11
N LEU A 76 -8.01 -6.55 -2.36
CA LEU A 76 -8.61 -6.89 -1.07
C LEU A 76 -8.45 -5.73 -0.08
N CYS A 77 -7.29 -5.11 -0.04
CA CYS A 77 -7.06 -3.95 0.83
C CYS A 77 -8.05 -2.84 0.51
N LYS A 78 -8.25 -2.56 -0.77
CA LYS A 78 -9.20 -1.53 -1.18
C LYS A 78 -10.63 -1.88 -0.76
N GLN A 79 -11.04 -3.14 -0.93
CA GLN A 79 -12.35 -3.58 -0.50
C GLN A 79 -12.55 -3.40 0.99
N ILE A 80 -11.56 -3.78 1.78
CA ILE A 80 -11.65 -3.66 3.24
C ILE A 80 -11.77 -2.19 3.64
N MET A 81 -10.96 -1.32 3.04
CA MET A 81 -11.03 0.11 3.34
C MET A 81 -12.40 0.68 2.99
N THR A 82 -12.97 0.27 1.86
CA THR A 82 -14.30 0.72 1.47
C THR A 82 -15.35 0.27 2.47
N LEU A 83 -15.27 -0.95 2.97
CA LEU A 83 -16.19 -1.47 3.97
C LEU A 83 -16.11 -0.67 5.28
N HIS A 84 -14.96 -0.11 5.59
CA HIS A 84 -14.76 0.71 6.79
C HIS A 84 -14.98 2.19 6.50
N GLU A 85 -15.51 2.52 5.33
CA GLU A 85 -15.77 3.90 4.90
C GLU A 85 -14.52 4.75 4.82
N GLY A 86 -13.38 4.09 4.65
CA GLY A 86 -12.10 4.76 4.47
C GLY A 86 -11.67 4.73 3.02
N SER A 87 -10.42 5.11 2.79
CA SER A 87 -9.85 5.11 1.46
C SER A 87 -8.40 4.67 1.49
N ILE A 88 -7.92 4.24 0.33
CA ILE A 88 -6.52 3.89 0.13
C ILE A 88 -6.02 4.65 -1.09
N ASN A 89 -4.89 5.31 -0.94
CA ASN A 89 -4.23 6.04 -2.02
C ASN A 89 -2.79 5.58 -2.12
N VAL A 90 -2.19 5.78 -3.30
CA VAL A 90 -0.80 5.40 -3.52
C VAL A 90 -0.09 6.54 -4.23
N LYS A 91 1.14 6.80 -3.81
CA LYS A 91 2.06 7.70 -4.50
C LYS A 91 3.33 6.91 -4.76
N SER A 92 3.85 7.00 -5.97
CA SER A 92 5.02 6.23 -6.32
C SER A 92 5.82 6.96 -7.38
N GLU A 93 7.14 6.77 -7.31
CA GLU A 93 8.06 7.32 -8.29
C GLU A 93 9.11 6.27 -8.58
N VAL A 94 9.27 5.93 -9.86
CA VAL A 94 10.22 4.91 -10.27
C VAL A 94 11.63 5.29 -9.81
N GLY A 95 12.30 4.34 -9.17
CA GLY A 95 13.64 4.56 -8.66
C GLY A 95 13.71 5.16 -7.27
N LYS A 96 12.57 5.62 -6.73
CA LYS A 96 12.55 6.25 -5.40
C LYS A 96 11.72 5.50 -4.38
N GLY A 97 10.64 4.83 -4.82
CA GLY A 97 9.83 4.03 -3.91
C GLY A 97 8.35 4.35 -4.01
N SER A 98 7.61 3.87 -3.03
CA SER A 98 6.16 3.98 -3.02
C SER A 98 5.67 4.30 -1.61
N SER A 99 4.51 4.96 -1.54
CA SER A 99 3.82 5.22 -0.29
C SER A 99 2.36 4.86 -0.45
N PHE A 100 1.85 4.02 0.42
CA PHE A 100 0.43 3.68 0.48
C PHE A 100 -0.17 4.39 1.68
N ILE A 101 -1.23 5.16 1.44
CA ILE A 101 -1.85 6.00 2.46
C ILE A 101 -3.26 5.49 2.71
N LEU A 102 -3.49 5.02 3.92
CA LEU A 102 -4.81 4.59 4.37
C LEU A 102 -5.44 5.74 5.16
N THR A 103 -6.67 6.10 4.81
CA THR A 103 -7.39 7.16 5.52
C THR A 103 -8.62 6.53 6.16
N PHE A 104 -8.72 6.67 7.48
CA PHE A 104 -9.84 6.16 8.24
C PHE A 104 -10.69 7.34 8.70
N PRO A 105 -12.02 7.26 8.59
CA PRO A 105 -12.89 8.32 9.11
C PRO A 105 -12.82 8.34 10.64
N LYS A 106 -13.21 9.44 11.20
CA LYS A 106 -13.22 9.58 12.65
C LYS A 106 -14.28 8.73 13.35
#